data_31e9475d8bdc03e81bc6615e40aa1377
#
_entry.id   31e9475d8bdc03e81bc6615e40aa1377
#
_cell.length_a   1.000
_cell.length_b   1.000
_cell.length_c   1.000
_cell.angle_alpha   90.00
_cell.angle_beta   90.00
_cell.angle_gamma   90.00
#
_symmetry.space_group_name_H-M   'P 1'
#
loop_
_entity.id
_entity.type
_entity.pdbx_description
1 polymer ?
#
loop_
_entity_poly.entity_id
_entity_poly.type
_entity_poly.pdbx_seq_one_letter_code
_entity_poly.pdbx_strand_id
1 'polypeptide(L)'
;MPRPSRRGHAQPPKPVIIVPPFFGRRIELPVGWKIGVDIIIFGGYIRSFLQLLLGMIAFGQSGIGPDRHYNGNRFEVLNVKCLESGEYVLQNTKIYSNSLITRDVKDLKPLAGDKIVMNFKTPFTGAYMPLNLQDVIRLVRHRLIFFVNEYGSGEDIPPVDAKGNITIKEMHQHILLRRSIRSDKDFFRGWTGSIFADISKLSERARWLLSCASVVGMGPDSAFGSGFLEISNI
;
A
#
# COMPACT_ATOMS: atom_id res chain seq x y z
N MET A 1 -19.27 15.83 -4.85
CA MET A 1 -19.74 14.73 -3.98
C MET A 1 -19.37 13.42 -4.66
N PRO A 2 -18.74 12.46 -4.00
CA PRO A 2 -18.43 11.17 -4.58
C PRO A 2 -19.73 10.42 -4.92
N ARG A 3 -19.79 9.84 -6.12
CA ARG A 3 -20.93 9.04 -6.54
C ARG A 3 -21.00 7.75 -5.70
N PRO A 4 -22.17 7.32 -5.22
CA PRO A 4 -22.28 6.08 -4.48
C PRO A 4 -21.86 4.92 -5.38
N SER A 5 -20.92 4.09 -4.90
CA SER A 5 -20.41 2.92 -5.60
C SER A 5 -21.57 1.96 -5.90
N ARG A 6 -21.73 1.59 -7.16
CA ARG A 6 -22.72 0.61 -7.57
C ARG A 6 -22.33 -0.78 -7.05
N ARG A 7 -23.22 -1.37 -6.23
CA ARG A 7 -23.32 -2.77 -5.84
C ARG A 7 -22.06 -3.45 -5.27
N GLY A 8 -22.04 -3.61 -3.96
CA GLY A 8 -21.23 -4.61 -3.25
C GLY A 8 -20.02 -4.12 -2.50
N HIS A 9 -19.51 -2.92 -2.79
CA HIS A 9 -18.45 -2.29 -2.00
C HIS A 9 -18.99 -0.99 -1.41
N ALA A 10 -19.28 -1.03 -0.13
CA ALA A 10 -19.95 0.08 0.56
C ALA A 10 -19.11 1.37 0.67
N GLN A 11 -17.84 1.36 0.27
CA GLN A 11 -16.97 2.53 0.35
C GLN A 11 -15.96 2.57 -0.81
N PRO A 12 -15.72 3.76 -1.43
CA PRO A 12 -14.63 3.92 -2.39
C PRO A 12 -13.27 3.65 -1.73
N PRO A 13 -12.24 3.25 -2.51
CA PRO A 13 -10.89 3.13 -2.00
C PRO A 13 -10.45 4.45 -1.37
N LYS A 14 -9.70 4.38 -0.28
CA LYS A 14 -9.22 5.59 0.39
C LYS A 14 -8.12 6.23 -0.45
N PRO A 15 -8.11 7.57 -0.59
CA PRO A 15 -7.11 8.28 -1.39
C PRO A 15 -5.73 8.33 -0.72
N VAL A 16 -5.66 7.99 0.55
CA VAL A 16 -4.43 7.95 1.33
C VAL A 16 -4.29 6.56 1.95
N ILE A 17 -3.16 5.94 1.70
CA ILE A 17 -2.82 4.65 2.27
C ILE A 17 -1.58 4.83 3.13
N ILE A 18 -1.63 4.30 4.34
CA ILE A 18 -0.50 4.23 5.25
C ILE A 18 -0.02 2.79 5.28
N VAL A 19 1.22 2.55 4.84
CA VAL A 19 1.86 1.24 4.89
C VAL A 19 2.68 1.18 6.18
N PRO A 20 2.23 0.41 7.18
CA PRO A 20 2.91 0.36 8.46
C PRO A 20 4.24 -0.41 8.34
N PRO A 21 5.27 -0.04 9.11
CA PRO A 21 6.55 -0.74 9.11
C PRO A 21 6.47 -2.11 9.78
N PHE A 22 5.45 -2.31 10.61
CA PHE A 22 5.21 -3.55 11.34
C PHE A 22 3.75 -3.95 11.22
N PHE A 23 3.49 -5.26 11.18
CA PHE A 23 2.14 -5.77 11.07
C PHE A 23 1.92 -6.97 12.01
N GLY A 24 0.73 -7.04 12.60
CA GLY A 24 0.25 -8.23 13.32
C GLY A 24 0.79 -8.44 14.72
N ARG A 25 1.65 -7.56 15.26
CA ARG A 25 2.18 -7.64 16.62
C ARG A 25 2.08 -6.31 17.35
N ARG A 26 1.77 -6.38 18.64
CA ARG A 26 2.04 -5.25 19.53
C ARG A 26 3.56 -5.16 19.68
N ILE A 27 4.12 -4.02 19.32
CA ILE A 27 5.55 -3.75 19.46
C ILE A 27 5.69 -2.59 20.43
N GLU A 28 6.49 -2.79 21.45
CA GLU A 28 6.91 -1.72 22.36
C GLU A 28 8.23 -1.17 21.81
N LEU A 29 8.20 0.09 21.43
CA LEU A 29 9.37 0.78 20.92
C LEU A 29 10.03 1.56 22.05
N PRO A 30 11.33 1.36 22.33
CA PRO A 30 12.06 2.18 23.27
C PRO A 30 12.02 3.65 22.88
N VAL A 31 12.09 4.53 23.90
CA VAL A 31 12.18 5.97 23.67
C VAL A 31 13.39 6.29 22.79
N GLY A 32 13.17 7.15 21.79
CA GLY A 32 14.20 7.55 20.83
C GLY A 32 14.36 6.64 19.61
N TRP A 33 13.62 5.54 19.53
CA TRP A 33 13.62 4.72 18.31
C TRP A 33 13.01 5.49 17.12
N LYS A 34 13.61 5.28 15.95
CA LYS A 34 13.15 5.87 14.68
C LYS A 34 12.48 4.79 13.86
N ILE A 35 11.28 5.08 13.37
CA ILE A 35 10.54 4.21 12.47
C ILE A 35 10.20 4.96 11.19
N GLY A 36 10.23 4.27 10.05
CA GLY A 36 9.73 4.76 8.77
C GLY A 36 8.31 4.26 8.52
N VAL A 37 7.50 5.12 7.94
CA VAL A 37 6.13 4.78 7.50
C VAL A 37 5.96 5.28 6.08
N ASP A 38 5.54 4.42 5.17
CA ASP A 38 5.25 4.85 3.81
C ASP A 38 3.81 5.34 3.71
N ILE A 39 3.65 6.48 3.01
CA ILE A 39 2.34 7.08 2.76
C ILE A 39 2.18 7.25 1.26
N ILE A 40 1.12 6.66 0.71
CA ILE A 40 0.78 6.76 -0.70
C ILE A 40 -0.48 7.61 -0.82
N ILE A 41 -0.43 8.64 -1.65
CA ILE A 41 -1.54 9.58 -1.87
C ILE A 41 -1.94 9.54 -3.34
N PHE A 42 -3.23 9.37 -3.61
CA PHE A 42 -3.77 9.22 -4.95
C PHE A 42 -4.54 10.44 -5.44
N GLY A 43 -4.39 10.72 -6.74
CA GLY A 43 -5.16 11.72 -7.46
C GLY A 43 -5.02 13.13 -6.89
N GLY A 44 -6.09 13.91 -6.96
CA GLY A 44 -6.13 15.30 -6.50
C GLY A 44 -5.91 15.51 -5.01
N TYR A 45 -5.93 14.44 -4.21
CA TYR A 45 -5.69 14.51 -2.76
C TYR A 45 -4.24 14.87 -2.40
N ILE A 46 -3.32 14.81 -3.35
CA ILE A 46 -1.96 15.33 -3.16
C ILE A 46 -1.95 16.80 -2.75
N ARG A 47 -2.96 17.58 -3.17
CA ARG A 47 -3.12 18.98 -2.78
C ARG A 47 -3.35 19.17 -1.27
N SER A 48 -3.83 18.14 -0.59
CA SER A 48 -4.02 18.11 0.87
C SER A 48 -2.82 17.55 1.62
N PHE A 49 -1.68 17.35 0.94
CA PHE A 49 -0.48 16.80 1.58
C PHE A 49 -0.03 17.60 2.79
N LEU A 50 -0.06 18.93 2.70
CA LEU A 50 0.35 19.79 3.82
C LEU A 50 -0.56 19.62 5.04
N GLN A 51 -1.88 19.53 4.84
CA GLN A 51 -2.83 19.28 5.91
C GLN A 51 -2.61 17.91 6.53
N LEU A 52 -2.32 16.89 5.72
CA LEU A 52 -1.99 15.55 6.20
C LEU A 52 -0.71 15.59 7.06
N LEU A 53 0.33 16.27 6.59
CA LEU A 53 1.60 16.41 7.31
C LEU A 53 1.41 17.13 8.66
N LEU A 54 0.70 18.25 8.66
CA LEU A 54 0.39 18.99 9.89
C LEU A 54 -0.45 18.15 10.85
N GLY A 55 -1.41 17.38 10.32
CA GLY A 55 -2.19 16.42 11.09
C GLY A 55 -1.32 15.35 11.74
N MET A 56 -0.35 14.79 11.03
CA MET A 56 0.60 13.80 11.58
C MET A 56 1.46 14.40 12.71
N ILE A 57 1.94 15.63 12.54
CA ILE A 57 2.70 16.34 13.57
C ILE A 57 1.82 16.53 14.83
N ALA A 58 0.58 16.99 14.66
CA ALA A 58 -0.37 17.17 15.74
C ALA A 58 -0.70 15.85 16.46
N PHE A 59 -0.86 14.76 15.69
CA PHE A 59 -1.03 13.42 16.26
C PHE A 59 0.17 12.99 17.11
N GLY A 60 1.38 13.28 16.63
CA GLY A 60 2.60 12.99 17.37
C GLY A 60 2.64 13.69 18.72
N GLN A 61 2.25 14.95 18.76
CA GLN A 61 2.18 15.74 19.98
C GLN A 61 1.07 15.28 20.94
N SER A 62 -0.10 14.90 20.40
CA SER A 62 -1.26 14.45 21.18
C SER A 62 -1.12 13.01 21.68
N GLY A 63 -0.32 12.19 21.00
CA GLY A 63 -0.20 10.75 21.20
C GLY A 63 -1.25 9.94 20.45
N ILE A 64 -0.96 8.65 20.26
CA ILE A 64 -1.80 7.68 19.56
C ILE A 64 -2.32 6.62 20.54
N GLY A 65 -3.58 6.24 20.39
CA GLY A 65 -4.17 5.09 21.10
C GLY A 65 -5.10 5.47 22.25
N PRO A 66 -5.67 4.45 22.91
CA PRO A 66 -6.63 4.65 23.98
C PRO A 66 -6.01 5.30 25.23
N ASP A 67 -4.71 5.09 25.45
CA ASP A 67 -3.97 5.59 26.61
C ASP A 67 -3.34 6.97 26.32
N ARG A 68 -4.11 7.87 25.71
CA ARG A 68 -3.63 9.24 25.37
C ARG A 68 -3.13 10.01 26.58
N HIS A 69 -3.53 9.61 27.76
CA HIS A 69 -3.13 10.24 29.03
C HIS A 69 -1.73 9.79 29.51
N TYR A 70 -1.18 8.73 28.93
CA TYR A 70 0.17 8.29 29.23
C TYR A 70 1.15 8.93 28.25
N ASN A 71 2.15 9.59 28.77
CA ASN A 71 3.22 10.28 27.99
C ASN A 71 3.99 9.35 27.02
N GLY A 72 3.71 8.04 27.03
CA GLY A 72 4.44 7.03 26.27
C GLY A 72 4.07 6.85 24.81
N ASN A 73 2.92 7.39 24.34
CA ASN A 73 2.45 7.17 22.97
C ASN A 73 2.67 8.37 22.06
N ARG A 74 3.58 9.27 22.42
CA ARG A 74 3.95 10.44 21.62
C ARG A 74 5.07 10.11 20.67
N PHE A 75 5.06 10.77 19.51
CA PHE A 75 6.14 10.68 18.54
C PHE A 75 6.40 12.04 17.91
N GLU A 76 7.58 12.19 17.32
CA GLU A 76 7.95 13.35 16.53
C GLU A 76 8.16 12.96 15.08
N VAL A 77 7.65 13.77 14.14
CA VAL A 77 7.94 13.63 12.72
C VAL A 77 9.27 14.29 12.43
N LEU A 78 10.33 13.51 12.32
CA LEU A 78 11.69 14.02 12.13
C LEU A 78 11.93 14.51 10.70
N ASN A 79 11.52 13.73 9.73
CA ASN A 79 11.66 14.06 8.33
C ASN A 79 10.60 13.35 7.49
N VAL A 80 10.35 13.89 6.30
CA VAL A 80 9.53 13.28 5.26
C VAL A 80 10.29 13.37 3.95
N LYS A 81 10.37 12.26 3.23
CA LYS A 81 11.07 12.15 1.96
C LYS A 81 10.10 11.76 0.86
N CYS A 82 10.14 12.43 -0.27
CA CYS A 82 9.43 12.00 -1.46
C CYS A 82 10.18 10.81 -2.08
N LEU A 83 9.51 9.67 -2.25
CA LEU A 83 10.15 8.47 -2.81
C LEU A 83 10.47 8.63 -4.30
N GLU A 84 9.69 9.43 -5.03
CA GLU A 84 9.89 9.66 -6.46
C GLU A 84 11.09 10.56 -6.76
N SER A 85 11.25 11.67 -6.02
CA SER A 85 12.40 12.57 -6.21
C SER A 85 13.62 12.15 -5.42
N GLY A 86 13.43 11.38 -4.35
CA GLY A 86 14.47 11.08 -3.39
C GLY A 86 14.83 12.26 -2.48
N GLU A 87 14.12 13.38 -2.55
CA GLU A 87 14.39 14.60 -1.80
C GLU A 87 13.54 14.71 -0.54
N TYR A 88 14.03 15.51 0.42
CA TYR A 88 13.28 15.81 1.62
C TYR A 88 12.18 16.85 1.35
N VAL A 89 10.97 16.52 1.78
CA VAL A 89 9.81 17.43 1.80
C VAL A 89 9.68 18.10 3.17
N LEU A 90 10.10 17.41 4.23
CA LEU A 90 10.27 17.96 5.58
C LEU A 90 11.64 17.54 6.11
N GLN A 91 12.43 18.49 6.54
CA GLN A 91 13.71 18.26 7.22
C GLN A 91 14.02 19.40 8.16
N ASN A 92 14.45 19.10 9.38
CA ASN A 92 14.79 20.11 10.39
C ASN A 92 13.69 21.17 10.56
N THR A 93 12.43 20.75 10.67
CA THR A 93 11.24 21.60 10.79
C THR A 93 10.93 22.49 9.59
N LYS A 94 11.72 22.44 8.52
CA LYS A 94 11.49 23.18 7.28
C LYS A 94 10.76 22.32 6.26
N ILE A 95 9.76 22.91 5.61
CA ILE A 95 8.97 22.25 4.55
C ILE A 95 9.45 22.75 3.19
N TYR A 96 9.74 21.81 2.28
CA TYR A 96 10.21 22.02 0.92
C TYR A 96 9.15 21.51 -0.06
N SER A 97 8.15 22.34 -0.36
CA SER A 97 7.01 21.93 -1.19
C SER A 97 7.38 21.55 -2.61
N ASN A 98 8.45 22.10 -3.16
CA ASN A 98 8.90 21.83 -4.54
C ASN A 98 9.54 20.46 -4.71
N SER A 99 9.90 19.79 -3.62
CA SER A 99 10.46 18.42 -3.65
C SER A 99 9.39 17.34 -3.79
N LEU A 100 8.11 17.70 -3.72
CA LEU A 100 7.02 16.76 -3.87
C LEU A 100 6.69 16.55 -5.35
N ILE A 101 7.11 15.40 -5.88
CA ILE A 101 6.85 14.98 -7.25
C ILE A 101 5.77 13.90 -7.25
N THR A 102 4.88 13.97 -8.22
CA THR A 102 3.87 12.94 -8.48
C THR A 102 4.21 12.19 -9.76
N ARG A 103 3.87 10.91 -9.81
CA ARG A 103 3.99 10.09 -11.01
C ARG A 103 2.61 9.60 -11.43
N ASP A 104 2.31 9.65 -12.73
CA ASP A 104 1.16 8.94 -13.26
C ASP A 104 1.46 7.43 -13.26
N VAL A 105 0.48 6.65 -12.93
CA VAL A 105 0.58 5.17 -12.96
C VAL A 105 0.92 4.65 -14.36
N LYS A 106 0.54 5.38 -15.41
CA LYS A 106 0.88 5.08 -16.80
C LYS A 106 2.36 5.18 -17.10
N ASP A 107 3.09 6.03 -16.36
CA ASP A 107 4.52 6.25 -16.52
C ASP A 107 5.36 5.18 -15.81
N LEU A 108 4.72 4.25 -15.08
CA LEU A 108 5.40 3.10 -14.52
C LEU A 108 5.91 2.21 -15.63
N LYS A 109 7.21 1.93 -15.61
CA LYS A 109 7.83 1.04 -16.58
C LYS A 109 7.40 -0.41 -16.30
N PRO A 110 7.10 -1.21 -17.35
CA PRO A 110 6.93 -2.64 -17.21
C PRO A 110 8.14 -3.29 -16.55
N LEU A 111 7.92 -4.33 -15.76
CA LEU A 111 9.02 -5.08 -15.14
C LEU A 111 9.96 -5.64 -16.21
N ALA A 112 11.24 -5.43 -16.02
CA ALA A 112 12.30 -5.99 -16.85
C ALA A 112 12.67 -7.42 -16.37
N GLY A 113 13.48 -8.12 -17.18
CA GLY A 113 13.95 -9.47 -16.86
C GLY A 113 12.89 -10.55 -17.01
N ASP A 114 13.28 -11.78 -16.70
CA ASP A 114 12.44 -12.98 -16.86
C ASP A 114 11.95 -13.55 -15.55
N LYS A 115 12.60 -13.21 -14.45
CA LYS A 115 12.27 -13.71 -13.12
C LYS A 115 12.21 -12.59 -12.10
N ILE A 116 11.21 -12.68 -11.22
CA ILE A 116 11.00 -11.69 -10.16
C ILE A 116 10.77 -12.37 -8.82
N VAL A 117 11.04 -11.59 -7.76
CA VAL A 117 10.58 -11.87 -6.40
C VAL A 117 9.53 -10.83 -6.03
N MET A 118 8.42 -11.30 -5.50
CA MET A 118 7.39 -10.48 -4.87
C MET A 118 7.44 -10.69 -3.35
N ASN A 119 7.86 -9.67 -2.60
CA ASN A 119 7.94 -9.71 -1.14
C ASN A 119 6.76 -8.96 -0.54
N PHE A 120 5.89 -9.64 0.18
CA PHE A 120 4.78 -8.99 0.88
C PHE A 120 5.29 -8.25 2.11
N LYS A 121 5.34 -6.94 2.03
CA LYS A 121 5.71 -6.05 3.16
C LYS A 121 4.63 -6.04 4.24
N THR A 122 3.38 -6.17 3.82
CA THR A 122 2.22 -6.25 4.71
C THR A 122 1.36 -7.44 4.34
N PRO A 123 0.60 -8.03 5.30
CA PRO A 123 -0.17 -9.22 5.01
C PRO A 123 -1.17 -9.04 3.88
N PHE A 124 -1.15 -9.95 2.94
CA PHE A 124 -2.20 -10.09 1.95
C PHE A 124 -3.43 -10.73 2.59
N THR A 125 -4.57 -10.06 2.53
CA THR A 125 -5.82 -10.44 3.20
C THR A 125 -6.84 -11.02 2.22
N GLY A 126 -6.44 -11.88 1.32
CA GLY A 126 -7.36 -12.59 0.42
C GLY A 126 -7.92 -13.87 1.05
N ALA A 127 -9.05 -14.34 0.51
CA ALA A 127 -9.63 -15.63 0.92
C ALA A 127 -8.66 -16.80 0.62
N TYR A 128 -7.88 -16.66 -0.43
CA TYR A 128 -6.85 -17.62 -0.84
C TYR A 128 -5.59 -16.86 -1.23
N MET A 129 -4.45 -17.51 -1.06
CA MET A 129 -3.22 -17.07 -1.73
C MET A 129 -3.36 -17.23 -3.23
N PRO A 130 -2.92 -16.24 -4.02
CA PRO A 130 -2.83 -16.42 -5.45
C PRO A 130 -1.85 -17.57 -5.77
N LEU A 131 -2.32 -18.56 -6.52
CA LEU A 131 -1.55 -19.77 -6.84
C LEU A 131 -0.87 -19.68 -8.22
N ASN A 132 -1.19 -18.62 -8.98
CA ASN A 132 -0.62 -18.39 -10.30
C ASN A 132 -0.56 -16.90 -10.63
N LEU A 133 0.19 -16.54 -11.68
CA LEU A 133 0.36 -15.16 -12.10
C LEU A 133 -0.95 -14.51 -12.59
N GLN A 134 -1.85 -15.28 -13.18
CA GLN A 134 -3.15 -14.80 -13.63
C GLN A 134 -3.97 -14.24 -12.47
N ASP A 135 -3.95 -14.91 -11.31
CA ASP A 135 -4.64 -14.45 -10.11
C ASP A 135 -4.02 -13.17 -9.56
N VAL A 136 -2.69 -13.11 -9.52
CA VAL A 136 -1.97 -11.89 -9.09
C VAL A 136 -2.36 -10.72 -9.97
N ILE A 137 -2.26 -10.84 -11.29
CA ILE A 137 -2.56 -9.78 -12.24
C ILE A 137 -4.04 -9.39 -12.18
N ARG A 138 -4.96 -10.36 -12.02
CA ARG A 138 -6.37 -10.08 -11.85
C ARG A 138 -6.65 -9.24 -10.59
N LEU A 139 -6.02 -9.57 -9.46
CA LEU A 139 -6.17 -8.83 -8.21
C LEU A 139 -5.63 -7.41 -8.32
N VAL A 140 -4.45 -7.24 -8.91
CA VAL A 140 -3.85 -5.93 -9.13
C VAL A 140 -4.69 -5.10 -10.10
N ARG A 141 -5.10 -5.68 -11.23
CA ARG A 141 -5.97 -5.01 -12.20
C ARG A 141 -7.27 -4.55 -11.56
N HIS A 142 -7.95 -5.42 -10.83
CA HIS A 142 -9.20 -5.09 -10.14
C HIS A 142 -8.99 -3.90 -9.18
N ARG A 143 -7.92 -3.91 -8.43
CA ARG A 143 -7.57 -2.82 -7.53
C ARG A 143 -7.28 -1.52 -8.27
N LEU A 144 -6.51 -1.59 -9.36
CA LEU A 144 -6.16 -0.44 -10.18
C LEU A 144 -7.39 0.20 -10.82
N ILE A 145 -8.35 -0.59 -11.32
CA ILE A 145 -9.61 -0.10 -11.86
C ILE A 145 -10.37 0.74 -10.83
N PHE A 146 -10.40 0.33 -9.56
CA PHE A 146 -11.05 1.13 -8.52
C PHE A 146 -10.37 2.50 -8.35
N PHE A 147 -9.04 2.54 -8.35
CA PHE A 147 -8.32 3.80 -8.21
C PHE A 147 -8.49 4.70 -9.44
N VAL A 148 -8.42 4.13 -10.64
CA VAL A 148 -8.58 4.90 -11.89
C VAL A 148 -9.99 5.45 -12.01
N ASN A 149 -11.01 4.71 -11.63
CA ASN A 149 -12.40 5.17 -11.68
C ASN A 149 -12.70 6.23 -10.63
N GLU A 150 -12.07 6.17 -9.45
CA GLU A 150 -12.37 7.07 -8.35
C GLU A 150 -11.49 8.33 -8.38
N TYR A 151 -10.22 8.19 -8.73
CA TYR A 151 -9.20 9.26 -8.60
C TYR A 151 -8.51 9.61 -9.91
N GLY A 152 -8.71 8.84 -10.95
CA GLY A 152 -8.09 9.00 -12.26
C GLY A 152 -9.05 9.51 -13.32
N SER A 153 -8.71 9.24 -14.58
CA SER A 153 -9.48 9.64 -15.76
C SER A 153 -10.65 8.71 -16.11
N GLY A 154 -10.84 7.62 -15.37
CA GLY A 154 -11.88 6.63 -15.65
C GLY A 154 -11.56 5.73 -16.86
N GLU A 155 -10.29 5.65 -17.25
CA GLU A 155 -9.87 4.82 -18.38
C GLU A 155 -10.09 3.32 -18.12
N ASP A 156 -10.51 2.63 -19.18
CA ASP A 156 -10.64 1.17 -19.10
C ASP A 156 -9.29 0.48 -19.09
N ILE A 157 -9.14 -0.47 -18.18
CA ILE A 157 -7.99 -1.35 -18.09
C ILE A 157 -8.44 -2.75 -18.51
N PRO A 158 -8.24 -3.13 -19.78
CA PRO A 158 -8.71 -4.40 -20.29
C PRO A 158 -8.06 -5.58 -19.55
N PRO A 159 -8.74 -6.73 -19.50
CA PRO A 159 -8.14 -7.95 -18.96
C PRO A 159 -6.93 -8.35 -19.80
N VAL A 160 -5.98 -9.00 -19.14
CA VAL A 160 -4.73 -9.47 -19.75
C VAL A 160 -4.54 -10.93 -19.37
N ASP A 161 -4.21 -11.75 -20.34
CA ASP A 161 -3.80 -13.12 -20.09
C ASP A 161 -2.37 -13.16 -19.55
N ALA A 162 -2.18 -13.92 -18.49
CA ALA A 162 -0.92 -14.08 -17.82
C ALA A 162 -0.62 -15.56 -17.59
N LYS A 163 0.08 -16.15 -18.53
CA LYS A 163 0.57 -17.53 -18.40
C LYS A 163 1.95 -17.50 -17.75
N GLY A 164 2.07 -18.10 -16.60
CA GLY A 164 3.35 -18.19 -15.90
C GLY A 164 3.18 -18.94 -14.58
N ASN A 165 4.29 -19.50 -14.12
CA ASN A 165 4.34 -20.25 -12.87
C ASN A 165 4.83 -19.36 -11.74
N ILE A 166 4.25 -19.53 -10.58
CA ILE A 166 4.76 -18.97 -9.34
C ILE A 166 5.26 -20.11 -8.45
N THR A 167 6.31 -19.83 -7.70
CA THR A 167 6.82 -20.73 -6.66
C THR A 167 6.78 -19.96 -5.35
N ILE A 168 6.03 -20.48 -4.40
CA ILE A 168 6.01 -19.93 -3.04
C ILE A 168 7.32 -20.36 -2.37
N LYS A 169 8.15 -19.38 -2.00
CA LYS A 169 9.40 -19.65 -1.28
C LYS A 169 9.16 -19.73 0.22
N GLU A 170 8.43 -18.77 0.75
CA GLU A 170 8.18 -18.65 2.17
C GLU A 170 6.85 -17.94 2.37
N MET A 171 6.00 -18.52 3.20
CA MET A 171 4.69 -17.94 3.52
C MET A 171 4.36 -18.15 4.98
N HIS A 172 4.01 -17.05 5.63
CA HIS A 172 3.54 -17.04 7.01
C HIS A 172 2.10 -16.58 7.08
N GLN A 173 1.26 -17.39 7.68
CA GLN A 173 -0.12 -17.02 7.95
C GLN A 173 -0.18 -16.23 9.26
N HIS A 174 -0.90 -15.12 9.23
CA HIS A 174 -1.18 -14.28 10.38
C HIS A 174 -2.69 -14.24 10.66
N ILE A 175 -3.04 -14.33 11.93
CA ILE A 175 -4.39 -14.01 12.38
C ILE A 175 -4.36 -12.58 12.89
N LEU A 176 -5.10 -11.72 12.22
CA LEU A 176 -5.11 -10.30 12.48
C LEU A 176 -6.40 -9.93 13.19
N LEU A 177 -6.25 -9.24 14.32
CA LEU A 177 -7.37 -8.68 15.07
C LEU A 177 -7.64 -7.27 14.55
N ARG A 178 -8.83 -7.07 14.00
CA ARG A 178 -9.33 -5.74 13.68
C ARG A 178 -10.37 -5.35 14.74
N ARG A 179 -10.01 -4.41 15.59
CA ARG A 179 -11.00 -3.75 16.43
C ARG A 179 -11.66 -2.63 15.62
N SER A 180 -12.94 -2.79 15.34
CA SER A 180 -13.78 -1.74 14.80
C SER A 180 -14.59 -1.13 15.93
N ILE A 181 -14.86 0.18 15.85
CA ILE A 181 -15.80 0.87 16.79
C ILE A 181 -17.21 0.27 16.68
N ARG A 182 -17.51 -0.45 15.59
CA ARG A 182 -18.82 -1.03 15.29
C ARG A 182 -18.93 -2.53 15.55
N SER A 183 -17.82 -3.24 15.65
CA SER A 183 -17.80 -4.69 15.91
C SER A 183 -16.64 -5.04 16.83
N ASP A 184 -16.92 -5.75 17.90
CA ASP A 184 -15.93 -6.06 18.92
C ASP A 184 -14.82 -7.01 18.47
N LYS A 185 -15.01 -7.79 17.39
CA LYS A 185 -14.03 -8.80 16.96
C LYS A 185 -14.20 -9.15 15.49
N ASP A 186 -13.48 -8.48 14.62
CA ASP A 186 -13.26 -8.98 13.27
C ASP A 186 -11.87 -9.62 13.19
N PHE A 187 -11.85 -10.92 13.01
CA PHE A 187 -10.62 -11.67 12.70
C PHE A 187 -10.52 -11.83 11.19
N PHE A 188 -9.38 -11.53 10.63
CA PHE A 188 -9.07 -11.88 9.25
C PHE A 188 -7.73 -12.57 9.16
N ARG A 189 -7.59 -13.40 8.14
CA ARG A 189 -6.34 -14.10 7.85
C ARG A 189 -5.54 -13.28 6.87
N GLY A 190 -4.28 -13.12 7.14
CA GLY A 190 -3.33 -12.46 6.25
C GLY A 190 -2.10 -13.33 6.03
N TRP A 191 -1.44 -13.13 4.90
CA TRP A 191 -0.26 -13.87 4.49
C TRP A 191 0.88 -12.91 4.21
N THR A 192 2.05 -13.18 4.76
CA THR A 192 3.31 -12.51 4.40
C THR A 192 4.30 -13.54 3.86
N GLY A 193 5.33 -13.09 3.18
CA GLY A 193 6.38 -13.93 2.65
C GLY A 193 6.81 -13.53 1.25
N SER A 194 7.44 -14.45 0.55
CA SER A 194 8.05 -14.22 -0.76
C SER A 194 7.56 -15.22 -1.78
N ILE A 195 7.24 -14.73 -2.97
CA ILE A 195 6.83 -15.53 -4.12
C ILE A 195 7.81 -15.26 -5.25
N PHE A 196 8.36 -16.33 -5.84
CA PHE A 196 9.10 -16.26 -7.10
C PHE A 196 8.14 -16.44 -8.27
N ALA A 197 8.35 -15.69 -9.32
CA ALA A 197 7.60 -15.81 -10.55
C ALA A 197 8.48 -15.75 -11.78
N ASP A 198 8.20 -16.63 -12.74
CA ASP A 198 8.73 -16.56 -14.09
C ASP A 198 7.78 -15.71 -14.94
N ILE A 199 8.27 -14.55 -15.38
CA ILE A 199 7.53 -13.57 -16.18
C ILE A 199 7.99 -13.50 -17.63
N SER A 200 8.86 -14.43 -18.08
CA SER A 200 9.45 -14.46 -19.43
C SER A 200 8.40 -14.46 -20.54
N LYS A 201 7.27 -15.13 -20.30
CA LYS A 201 6.15 -15.25 -21.26
C LYS A 201 5.06 -14.20 -21.11
N LEU A 202 5.22 -13.24 -20.20
CA LEU A 202 4.25 -12.19 -20.00
C LEU A 202 4.36 -11.10 -21.07
N SER A 203 3.20 -10.61 -21.52
CA SER A 203 3.14 -9.41 -22.36
C SER A 203 3.63 -8.20 -21.59
N GLU A 204 4.09 -7.16 -22.30
CA GLU A 204 4.53 -5.89 -21.72
C GLU A 204 3.43 -5.29 -20.82
N ARG A 205 2.18 -5.38 -21.22
CA ARG A 205 1.04 -4.90 -20.43
C ARG A 205 0.86 -5.69 -19.12
N ALA A 206 1.06 -7.01 -19.13
CA ALA A 206 1.01 -7.81 -17.92
C ALA A 206 2.16 -7.47 -16.96
N ARG A 207 3.35 -7.24 -17.50
CA ARG A 207 4.52 -6.77 -16.74
C ARG A 207 4.29 -5.38 -16.14
N TRP A 208 3.62 -4.48 -16.89
CA TRP A 208 3.22 -3.17 -16.37
C TRP A 208 2.20 -3.28 -15.23
N LEU A 209 1.18 -4.15 -15.34
CA LEU A 209 0.23 -4.40 -14.25
C LEU A 209 0.94 -4.90 -12.99
N LEU A 210 1.94 -5.77 -13.14
CA LEU A 210 2.75 -6.20 -11.99
C LEU A 210 3.51 -5.03 -11.37
N SER A 211 4.06 -4.11 -12.17
CA SER A 211 4.70 -2.90 -11.63
C SER A 211 3.72 -2.07 -10.79
N CYS A 212 2.45 -2.00 -11.20
CA CYS A 212 1.43 -1.28 -10.45
C CYS A 212 1.17 -1.89 -9.06
N ALA A 213 1.44 -3.19 -8.87
CA ALA A 213 1.19 -3.86 -7.60
C ALA A 213 1.95 -3.25 -6.42
N SER A 214 3.17 -2.72 -6.66
CA SER A 214 3.97 -2.04 -5.63
C SER A 214 3.38 -0.70 -5.19
N VAL A 215 2.48 -0.13 -5.99
CA VAL A 215 1.85 1.17 -5.72
C VAL A 215 0.46 1.00 -5.14
N VAL A 216 -0.38 0.18 -5.77
CA VAL A 216 -1.78 0.04 -5.37
C VAL A 216 -2.02 -1.08 -4.36
N GLY A 217 -1.04 -1.98 -4.18
CA GLY A 217 -1.19 -3.18 -3.37
C GLY A 217 -2.11 -4.23 -3.99
N MET A 218 -2.34 -5.32 -3.30
CA MET A 218 -3.22 -6.42 -3.69
C MET A 218 -4.23 -6.75 -2.58
N GLY A 219 -5.41 -7.19 -2.99
CA GLY A 219 -6.42 -7.71 -2.07
C GLY A 219 -7.39 -6.66 -1.51
N PRO A 220 -8.42 -7.13 -0.79
CA PRO A 220 -9.58 -6.30 -0.40
C PRO A 220 -9.23 -5.22 0.63
N ASP A 221 -8.32 -5.49 1.56
CA ASP A 221 -8.01 -4.59 2.69
C ASP A 221 -6.78 -3.71 2.44
N SER A 222 -6.35 -3.56 1.21
CA SER A 222 -5.21 -2.70 0.86
C SER A 222 -5.46 -1.21 1.18
N ALA A 223 -6.71 -0.78 1.30
CA ALA A 223 -7.06 0.54 1.84
C ALA A 223 -6.59 0.77 3.30
N PHE A 224 -6.30 -0.28 4.02
CA PHE A 224 -5.76 -0.26 5.39
C PHE A 224 -4.27 -0.61 5.45
N GLY A 225 -3.58 -0.52 4.32
CA GLY A 225 -2.17 -0.84 4.23
C GLY A 225 -1.86 -2.34 4.11
N SER A 226 -2.88 -3.21 3.90
CA SER A 226 -2.66 -4.64 3.68
C SER A 226 -2.30 -4.95 2.23
N GLY A 227 -1.54 -6.04 2.00
CA GLY A 227 -1.23 -6.54 0.66
C GLY A 227 -0.26 -5.68 -0.15
N PHE A 228 0.52 -4.83 0.52
CA PHE A 228 1.61 -4.12 -0.13
C PHE A 228 2.81 -5.04 -0.32
N LEU A 229 3.41 -4.92 -1.49
CA LEU A 229 4.53 -5.76 -1.87
C LEU A 229 5.62 -4.96 -2.57
N GLU A 230 6.83 -5.45 -2.41
CA GLU A 230 7.99 -5.00 -3.16
C GLU A 230 8.32 -6.04 -4.22
N ILE A 231 8.61 -5.58 -5.42
CA ILE A 231 8.98 -6.44 -6.55
C ILE A 231 10.39 -6.13 -6.96
N SER A 232 11.23 -7.14 -7.05
CA SER A 232 12.60 -7.05 -7.53
C SER A 232 12.90 -8.10 -8.58
N ASN A 233 13.78 -7.76 -9.52
CA ASN A 233 14.33 -8.71 -10.48
C ASN A 233 15.34 -9.63 -9.79
N ILE A 234 15.46 -10.86 -10.31
CA ILE A 234 16.48 -11.84 -9.91
C ILE A 234 17.51 -11.95 -11.00
#